data_02b57515c8387f133e78f1858f43d38c
#
_entry.id   02b57515c8387f133e78f1858f43d38c
#
_cell.length_a   1.000
_cell.length_b   1.000
_cell.length_c   1.000
_cell.angle_alpha   90.00
_cell.angle_beta   90.00
_cell.angle_gamma   90.00
#
_symmetry.space_group_name_H-M   'P 1'
#
loop_
_entity.id
_entity.type
_entity.pdbx_description
1 polymer ?
#
loop_
_entity_poly.entity_id
_entity_poly.type
_entity_poly.pdbx_seq_one_letter_code
_entity_poly.pdbx_strand_id
1 'polypeptide(L)'
;MINESLHKSINKNIKKVRIHSSGDFFSGKYLRCWLAVARLNPQLKFYCYSKSLNLFGSNVSIPNNFYLTASVGGKYDALIHKGYFKRYAIVVNSVIEAETLGILHRNKPYNIDHDDSSCFKDDAFALLLHGVQPKGSKASQDLQKIRSLKNG
;
A
#
# COMPACT_ATOMS: atom_id res chain seq x y z
N MET A 1 -23.94 -6.48 -1.04
CA MET A 1 -23.51 -5.28 -1.82
C MET A 1 -22.09 -5.37 -2.35
N ILE A 2 -21.01 -5.30 -1.54
CA ILE A 2 -19.62 -5.36 -2.08
C ILE A 2 -19.37 -6.66 -2.83
N ASN A 3 -19.75 -7.80 -2.26
CA ASN A 3 -19.55 -9.11 -2.89
C ASN A 3 -20.34 -9.27 -4.21
N GLU A 4 -21.57 -8.80 -4.27
CA GLU A 4 -22.39 -8.83 -5.49
C GLU A 4 -21.83 -7.94 -6.59
N SER A 5 -21.36 -6.73 -6.25
CA SER A 5 -20.69 -5.82 -7.18
C SER A 5 -19.40 -6.42 -7.72
N LEU A 6 -18.65 -7.11 -6.85
CA LEU A 6 -17.44 -7.82 -7.21
C LEU A 6 -17.73 -8.93 -8.24
N HIS A 7 -18.73 -9.78 -7.98
CA HIS A 7 -19.10 -10.87 -8.89
C HIS A 7 -19.57 -10.38 -10.26
N LYS A 8 -20.25 -9.24 -10.32
CA LYS A 8 -20.65 -8.62 -11.60
C LYS A 8 -19.45 -8.10 -12.40
N SER A 9 -18.39 -7.66 -11.72
CA SER A 9 -17.22 -7.02 -12.33
C SER A 9 -16.11 -8.00 -12.68
N ILE A 10 -16.05 -9.17 -12.04
CA ILE A 10 -14.99 -10.16 -12.22
C ILE A 10 -15.32 -11.08 -13.39
N ASN A 11 -14.42 -11.13 -14.37
CA ASN A 11 -14.40 -12.19 -15.37
C ASN A 11 -13.50 -13.35 -14.91
N LYS A 12 -13.57 -14.51 -15.58
CA LYS A 12 -12.85 -15.75 -15.23
C LYS A 12 -11.31 -15.60 -15.17
N ASN A 13 -10.75 -14.53 -15.72
CA ASN A 13 -9.32 -14.30 -15.83
C ASN A 13 -8.76 -13.44 -14.67
N ILE A 14 -9.62 -12.80 -13.88
CA ILE A 14 -9.17 -11.98 -12.75
C ILE A 14 -8.74 -12.87 -11.59
N LYS A 15 -7.49 -12.69 -11.16
CA LYS A 15 -6.86 -13.41 -10.03
C LYS A 15 -6.58 -12.49 -8.83
N LYS A 16 -6.46 -11.19 -9.07
CA LYS A 16 -6.06 -10.18 -8.06
C LYS A 16 -7.06 -9.03 -8.06
N VAL A 17 -7.39 -8.56 -6.87
CA VAL A 17 -8.30 -7.42 -6.64
C VAL A 17 -7.58 -6.40 -5.77
N ARG A 18 -7.32 -5.21 -6.30
CA ARG A 18 -6.84 -4.08 -5.51
C ARG A 18 -8.03 -3.41 -4.82
N ILE A 19 -7.97 -3.35 -3.50
CA ILE A 19 -8.94 -2.60 -2.70
C ILE A 19 -8.41 -1.16 -2.62
N HIS A 20 -9.24 -0.19 -2.97
CA HIS A 20 -8.92 1.22 -3.07
C HIS A 20 -7.84 1.54 -4.12
N SER A 21 -8.25 2.11 -5.24
CA SER A 21 -7.36 2.85 -6.15
C SER A 21 -7.06 4.24 -5.59
N SER A 22 -7.97 4.78 -4.79
CA SER A 22 -7.86 6.02 -4.00
C SER A 22 -8.64 5.87 -2.70
N GLY A 23 -8.27 6.64 -1.66
CA GLY A 23 -8.86 6.55 -0.33
C GLY A 23 -8.27 5.42 0.51
N ASP A 24 -8.90 5.15 1.67
CA ASP A 24 -8.43 4.19 2.66
C ASP A 24 -9.62 3.65 3.48
N PHE A 25 -9.36 2.72 4.39
CA PHE A 25 -10.36 2.24 5.34
C PHE A 25 -10.73 3.34 6.34
N PHE A 26 -11.97 3.74 6.34
CA PHE A 26 -12.49 4.81 7.22
C PHE A 26 -13.11 4.28 8.52
N SER A 27 -13.36 2.97 8.63
CA SER A 27 -13.90 2.35 9.85
C SER A 27 -13.59 0.87 9.95
N GLY A 28 -13.57 0.34 11.18
CA GLY A 28 -13.42 -1.09 11.42
C GLY A 28 -14.57 -1.93 10.85
N LYS A 29 -15.79 -1.37 10.80
CA LYS A 29 -16.94 -2.04 10.16
C LYS A 29 -16.70 -2.23 8.67
N TYR A 30 -16.23 -1.21 7.98
CA TYR A 30 -15.93 -1.26 6.55
C TYR A 30 -14.79 -2.24 6.25
N LEU A 31 -13.71 -2.23 7.06
CA LEU A 31 -12.64 -3.21 6.95
C LEU A 31 -13.18 -4.64 7.10
N ARG A 32 -13.99 -4.92 8.13
CA ARG A 32 -14.59 -6.26 8.35
C ARG A 32 -15.44 -6.72 7.16
N CYS A 33 -16.15 -5.84 6.48
CA CYS A 33 -16.88 -6.18 5.25
C CYS A 33 -15.92 -6.70 4.17
N TRP A 34 -14.79 -6.04 3.95
CA TRP A 34 -13.78 -6.49 2.97
C TRP A 34 -13.12 -7.81 3.36
N LEU A 35 -12.83 -8.01 4.65
CA LEU A 35 -12.29 -9.28 5.14
C LEU A 35 -13.29 -10.44 4.96
N ALA A 36 -14.58 -10.17 5.14
CA ALA A 36 -15.64 -11.15 4.87
C ALA A 36 -15.71 -11.48 3.36
N VAL A 37 -15.66 -10.48 2.49
CA VAL A 37 -15.61 -10.67 1.03
C VAL A 37 -14.40 -11.51 0.62
N ALA A 38 -13.24 -11.27 1.21
CA ALA A 38 -12.04 -12.06 0.93
C ALA A 38 -12.22 -13.53 1.34
N ARG A 39 -12.83 -13.81 2.51
CA ARG A 39 -13.13 -15.19 2.94
C ARG A 39 -14.11 -15.91 2.03
N LEU A 40 -15.09 -15.19 1.48
CA LEU A 40 -16.08 -15.75 0.54
C LEU A 40 -15.49 -16.01 -0.87
N ASN A 41 -14.32 -15.47 -1.16
CA ASN A 41 -13.67 -15.58 -2.47
C ASN A 41 -12.22 -16.08 -2.35
N PRO A 42 -11.98 -17.29 -1.85
CA PRO A 42 -10.63 -17.80 -1.55
C PRO A 42 -9.75 -17.96 -2.81
N GLN A 43 -10.36 -18.04 -4.01
CA GLN A 43 -9.67 -18.11 -5.29
C GLN A 43 -9.05 -16.80 -5.74
N LEU A 44 -9.43 -15.67 -5.11
CA LEU A 44 -8.92 -14.33 -5.43
C LEU A 44 -7.91 -13.88 -4.38
N LYS A 45 -6.90 -13.13 -4.81
CA LYS A 45 -5.98 -12.41 -3.94
C LYS A 45 -6.43 -10.95 -3.83
N PHE A 46 -6.75 -10.52 -2.62
CA PHE A 46 -7.07 -9.13 -2.31
C PHE A 46 -5.83 -8.43 -1.78
N TYR A 47 -5.53 -7.23 -2.26
CA TYR A 47 -4.43 -6.44 -1.73
C TYR A 47 -4.79 -4.97 -1.61
N CYS A 48 -4.18 -4.30 -0.67
CA CYS A 48 -4.41 -2.88 -0.39
C CYS A 48 -3.18 -2.22 0.20
N TYR A 49 -3.09 -0.92 -0.01
CA TYR A 49 -2.24 -0.01 0.75
C TYR A 49 -3.09 0.70 1.79
N SER A 50 -2.61 0.84 3.02
CA SER A 50 -3.37 1.53 4.05
C SER A 50 -2.46 2.34 4.97
N LYS A 51 -2.93 3.53 5.35
CA LYS A 51 -2.41 4.36 6.44
C LYS A 51 -3.26 4.25 7.70
N SER A 52 -4.44 3.62 7.61
CA SER A 52 -5.38 3.38 8.72
C SER A 52 -4.96 2.17 9.57
N LEU A 53 -3.68 2.12 9.95
CA LEU A 53 -3.04 0.96 10.57
C LEU A 53 -3.61 0.59 11.94
N ASN A 54 -4.22 1.55 12.64
CA ASN A 54 -4.93 1.33 13.90
C ASN A 54 -6.13 0.37 13.77
N LEU A 55 -6.66 0.17 12.57
CA LEU A 55 -7.78 -0.74 12.32
C LEU A 55 -7.34 -2.22 12.23
N PHE A 56 -6.03 -2.48 12.08
CA PHE A 56 -5.46 -3.81 11.91
C PHE A 56 -4.79 -4.31 13.21
N GLY A 57 -5.50 -4.21 14.32
CA GLY A 57 -5.01 -4.68 15.63
C GLY A 57 -5.03 -6.21 15.75
N SER A 58 -4.48 -6.72 16.87
CA SER A 58 -4.36 -8.17 17.16
C SER A 58 -5.67 -8.92 17.21
N ASN A 59 -6.79 -8.22 17.41
CA ASN A 59 -8.14 -8.77 17.43
C ASN A 59 -8.78 -8.90 16.03
N VAL A 60 -8.08 -8.50 14.97
CA VAL A 60 -8.56 -8.59 13.59
C VAL A 60 -7.94 -9.81 12.91
N SER A 61 -8.79 -10.80 12.62
CA SER A 61 -8.38 -11.98 11.85
C SER A 61 -8.34 -11.66 10.36
N ILE A 62 -7.14 -11.62 9.78
CA ILE A 62 -6.91 -11.37 8.35
C ILE A 62 -6.82 -12.70 7.63
N PRO A 63 -7.63 -12.97 6.59
CA PRO A 63 -7.56 -14.21 5.83
C PRO A 63 -6.29 -14.25 4.95
N ASN A 64 -5.81 -15.47 4.65
CA ASN A 64 -4.56 -15.69 3.92
C ASN A 64 -4.52 -15.11 2.49
N ASN A 65 -5.67 -14.84 1.90
CA ASN A 65 -5.79 -14.24 0.59
C ASN A 65 -5.96 -12.71 0.63
N PHE A 66 -5.79 -12.08 1.80
CA PHE A 66 -5.84 -10.62 1.99
C PHE A 66 -4.47 -10.07 2.37
N TYR A 67 -3.90 -9.27 1.51
CA TYR A 67 -2.54 -8.73 1.62
C TYR A 67 -2.57 -7.25 1.94
N LEU A 68 -2.27 -6.90 3.18
CA LEU A 68 -2.10 -5.52 3.63
C LEU A 68 -0.66 -5.08 3.42
N THR A 69 -0.48 -3.94 2.78
CA THR A 69 0.77 -3.16 2.76
C THR A 69 0.56 -1.89 3.57
N ALA A 70 1.30 -1.74 4.66
CA ALA A 70 1.28 -0.51 5.44
C ALA A 70 1.95 0.61 4.63
N SER A 71 1.30 1.77 4.51
CA SER A 71 1.83 2.91 3.75
C SER A 71 2.43 3.93 4.70
N VAL A 72 3.72 4.20 4.57
CA VAL A 72 4.44 5.20 5.36
C VAL A 72 3.96 6.62 5.01
N GLY A 73 4.03 7.53 5.96
CA GLY A 73 3.57 8.91 5.84
C GLY A 73 2.17 9.13 6.39
N GLY A 74 1.74 8.30 7.34
CA GLY A 74 0.45 8.39 8.02
C GLY A 74 0.58 8.67 9.52
N LYS A 75 -0.56 8.90 10.16
CA LYS A 75 -0.67 9.18 11.61
C LYS A 75 -0.14 8.02 12.48
N TYR A 76 -0.18 6.80 11.95
CA TYR A 76 0.12 5.57 12.70
C TYR A 76 1.46 4.94 12.32
N ASP A 77 2.38 5.68 11.74
CA ASP A 77 3.71 5.19 11.34
C ASP A 77 4.51 4.58 12.48
N ALA A 78 4.27 5.02 13.72
CA ALA A 78 4.86 4.42 14.91
C ALA A 78 4.62 2.90 15.02
N LEU A 79 3.52 2.38 14.46
CA LEU A 79 3.22 0.95 14.43
C LEU A 79 4.15 0.20 13.45
N ILE A 80 4.53 0.84 12.34
CA ILE A 80 5.52 0.30 11.38
C ILE A 80 6.89 0.26 12.07
N HIS A 81 7.32 1.36 12.69
CA HIS A 81 8.62 1.45 13.37
C HIS A 81 8.77 0.47 14.55
N LYS A 82 7.66 0.14 15.21
CA LYS A 82 7.62 -0.90 16.25
C LYS A 82 7.64 -2.34 15.70
N GLY A 83 7.65 -2.52 14.37
CA GLY A 83 7.73 -3.82 13.73
C GLY A 83 6.43 -4.60 13.65
N TYR A 84 5.27 -3.98 13.88
CA TYR A 84 3.97 -4.66 13.75
C TYR A 84 3.62 -5.03 12.30
N PHE A 85 4.23 -4.35 11.32
CA PHE A 85 4.00 -4.58 9.90
C PHE A 85 5.33 -4.86 9.20
N LYS A 86 5.55 -6.11 8.78
CA LYS A 86 6.75 -6.49 8.00
C LYS A 86 6.68 -5.95 6.57
N ARG A 87 5.48 -5.98 5.97
CA ARG A 87 5.22 -5.43 4.64
C ARG A 87 4.78 -3.99 4.78
N TYR A 88 5.62 -3.07 4.31
CA TYR A 88 5.26 -1.66 4.21
C TYR A 88 5.89 -1.02 2.98
N ALA A 89 5.29 0.04 2.49
CA ALA A 89 5.76 0.82 1.34
C ALA A 89 6.12 2.24 1.77
N ILE A 90 7.24 2.73 1.25
CA ILE A 90 7.67 4.12 1.37
C ILE A 90 7.69 4.77 -0.01
N VAL A 91 7.19 5.99 -0.14
CA VAL A 91 7.27 6.76 -1.38
C VAL A 91 8.60 7.51 -1.40
N VAL A 92 9.34 7.37 -2.49
CA VAL A 92 10.65 7.99 -2.71
C VAL A 92 10.68 8.75 -4.02
N ASN A 93 11.60 9.72 -4.12
CA ASN A 93 11.73 10.58 -5.30
C ASN A 93 12.78 10.04 -6.31
N SER A 94 13.65 9.14 -5.87
CA SER A 94 14.70 8.56 -6.70
C SER A 94 15.12 7.18 -6.23
N VAL A 95 15.84 6.46 -7.10
CA VAL A 95 16.48 5.17 -6.77
C VAL A 95 17.50 5.36 -5.66
N ILE A 96 18.31 6.42 -5.72
CA ILE A 96 19.34 6.72 -4.71
C ILE A 96 18.68 6.96 -3.34
N GLU A 97 17.54 7.64 -3.29
CA GLU A 97 16.80 7.82 -2.03
C GLU A 97 16.31 6.49 -1.48
N ALA A 98 15.79 5.59 -2.32
CA ALA A 98 15.37 4.26 -1.91
C ALA A 98 16.53 3.44 -1.33
N GLU A 99 17.70 3.50 -1.94
CA GLU A 99 18.91 2.83 -1.45
C GLU A 99 19.35 3.42 -0.11
N THR A 100 19.49 4.73 -0.02
CA THR A 100 19.97 5.44 1.17
C THR A 100 19.04 5.20 2.37
N LEU A 101 17.72 5.40 2.19
CA LEU A 101 16.75 5.17 3.27
C LEU A 101 16.67 3.70 3.66
N GLY A 102 16.79 2.79 2.71
CA GLY A 102 16.81 1.36 2.98
C GLY A 102 18.00 0.97 3.88
N ILE A 103 19.20 1.46 3.58
CA ILE A 103 20.39 1.22 4.40
C ILE A 103 20.21 1.80 5.81
N LEU A 104 19.70 3.04 5.91
CA LEU A 104 19.47 3.69 7.20
C LEU A 104 18.44 2.97 8.08
N HIS A 105 17.34 2.50 7.49
CA HIS A 105 16.21 1.94 8.24
C HIS A 105 16.35 0.45 8.53
N ARG A 106 17.04 -0.30 7.68
CA ARG A 106 16.99 -1.77 7.68
C ARG A 106 18.28 -2.47 7.24
N ASN A 107 19.38 -1.75 7.10
CA ASN A 107 20.70 -2.23 6.63
C ASN A 107 20.69 -2.92 5.26
N LYS A 108 19.67 -2.66 4.44
CA LYS A 108 19.59 -3.12 3.05
C LYS A 108 18.75 -2.14 2.22
N PRO A 109 19.04 -1.96 0.92
CA PRO A 109 18.26 -1.08 0.06
C PRO A 109 16.78 -1.46 0.03
N TYR A 110 15.89 -0.48 -0.21
CA TYR A 110 14.53 -0.77 -0.62
C TYR A 110 14.51 -1.16 -2.10
N ASN A 111 13.87 -2.28 -2.41
CA ASN A 111 13.52 -2.61 -3.79
C ASN A 111 12.41 -1.67 -4.27
N ILE A 112 12.54 -1.17 -5.49
CA ILE A 112 11.49 -0.37 -6.11
C ILE A 112 10.48 -1.29 -6.78
N ASP A 113 9.21 -1.10 -6.45
CA ASP A 113 8.10 -1.81 -7.05
C ASP A 113 7.43 -0.93 -8.13
N HIS A 114 7.12 -1.53 -9.28
CA HIS A 114 6.50 -0.87 -10.41
C HIS A 114 5.13 -1.43 -10.78
N ASP A 115 4.76 -2.60 -10.24
CA ASP A 115 3.60 -3.39 -10.68
C ASP A 115 2.78 -4.02 -9.55
N ASP A 116 2.95 -3.52 -8.33
CA ASP A 116 2.32 -4.05 -7.10
C ASP A 116 2.72 -5.51 -6.76
N SER A 117 3.75 -6.09 -7.39
CA SER A 117 4.18 -7.47 -7.12
C SER A 117 4.73 -7.66 -5.71
N SER A 118 5.31 -6.61 -5.14
CA SER A 118 5.84 -6.60 -3.76
C SER A 118 4.75 -6.64 -2.70
N CYS A 119 3.50 -6.32 -3.03
CA CYS A 119 2.36 -6.47 -2.13
C CYS A 119 2.12 -7.92 -1.67
N PHE A 120 2.70 -8.91 -2.38
CA PHE A 120 2.54 -10.33 -2.08
C PHE A 120 3.79 -10.94 -1.42
N LYS A 121 4.79 -10.12 -1.07
CA LYS A 121 6.03 -10.52 -0.38
C LYS A 121 6.01 -9.97 1.04
N ASP A 122 6.63 -10.69 1.97
CA ASP A 122 6.74 -10.23 3.36
C ASP A 122 8.00 -9.39 3.57
N ASP A 123 8.13 -8.31 2.80
CA ASP A 123 9.23 -7.35 2.93
C ASP A 123 8.75 -5.93 2.63
N ALA A 124 9.52 -4.96 3.07
CA ALA A 124 9.30 -3.56 2.76
C ALA A 124 9.90 -3.19 1.40
N PHE A 125 9.27 -2.24 0.73
CA PHE A 125 9.69 -1.78 -0.59
C PHE A 125 9.43 -0.28 -0.79
N ALA A 126 9.96 0.27 -1.87
CA ALA A 126 9.77 1.66 -2.25
C ALA A 126 8.88 1.78 -3.48
N LEU A 127 8.13 2.88 -3.54
CA LEU A 127 7.36 3.32 -4.69
C LEU A 127 7.96 4.63 -5.19
N LEU A 128 8.35 4.70 -6.45
CA LEU A 128 8.82 5.94 -7.05
C LEU A 128 7.68 6.92 -7.24
N LEU A 129 7.91 8.16 -6.81
CA LEU A 129 7.01 9.26 -7.08
C LEU A 129 7.10 9.61 -8.58
N HIS A 130 6.05 9.33 -9.32
CA HIS A 130 5.96 9.66 -10.75
C HIS A 130 4.52 9.97 -11.16
N GLY A 131 4.36 10.53 -12.38
CA GLY A 131 3.06 10.86 -12.91
C GLY A 131 2.49 12.19 -12.40
N VAL A 132 1.20 12.37 -12.61
CA VAL A 132 0.45 13.55 -12.16
C VAL A 132 -0.08 13.30 -10.76
N GLN A 133 0.35 14.14 -9.82
CA GLN A 133 -0.13 14.10 -8.43
C GLN A 133 -1.24 15.14 -8.23
N PRO A 134 -2.17 14.94 -7.28
CA PRO A 134 -3.19 15.94 -6.98
C PRO A 134 -2.56 17.31 -6.73
N LYS A 135 -3.08 18.35 -7.38
CA LYS A 135 -2.58 19.73 -7.27
C LYS A 135 -2.54 20.17 -5.79
N GLY A 136 -1.41 20.72 -5.36
CA GLY A 136 -1.22 21.17 -3.98
C GLY A 136 -0.91 20.09 -2.95
N SER A 137 -0.90 18.80 -3.33
CA SER A 137 -0.42 17.73 -2.44
C SER A 137 1.09 17.85 -2.20
N LYS A 138 1.58 17.30 -1.08
CA LYS A 138 3.03 17.22 -0.81
C LYS A 138 3.78 16.55 -1.96
N ALA A 139 3.24 15.46 -2.50
CA ALA A 139 3.82 14.75 -3.64
C ALA A 139 3.90 15.63 -4.90
N SER A 140 2.88 16.47 -5.17
CA SER A 140 2.92 17.43 -6.27
C SER A 140 4.00 18.50 -6.09
N GLN A 141 4.16 18.99 -4.85
CA GLN A 141 5.21 19.98 -4.52
C GLN A 141 6.60 19.38 -4.67
N ASP A 142 6.81 18.16 -4.21
CA ASP A 142 8.09 17.46 -4.32
C ASP A 142 8.46 17.19 -5.79
N LEU A 143 7.49 16.78 -6.62
CA LEU A 143 7.71 16.64 -8.07
C LEU A 143 8.08 17.95 -8.75
N GLN A 144 7.47 19.06 -8.36
CA GLN A 144 7.83 20.38 -8.91
C GLN A 144 9.25 20.76 -8.55
N LYS A 145 9.68 20.54 -7.31
CA LYS A 145 11.07 20.78 -6.88
C LYS A 145 12.07 19.95 -7.67
N ILE A 146 11.78 18.64 -7.88
CA ILE A 146 12.67 17.76 -8.67
C ILE A 146 12.79 18.24 -10.12
N ARG A 147 11.68 18.65 -10.73
CA ARG A 147 11.67 19.17 -12.11
C ARG A 147 12.47 20.47 -12.23
N SER A 148 12.37 21.38 -11.26
CA SER A 148 13.13 22.63 -11.25
C SER A 148 14.64 22.40 -11.14
N LEU A 149 15.08 21.39 -10.37
CA LEU A 149 16.49 21.02 -10.24
C LEU A 149 17.08 20.38 -11.50
N LYS A 150 16.27 19.74 -12.35
CA LYS A 150 16.72 19.15 -13.61
C LYS A 150 16.83 20.16 -14.76
N ASN A 151 16.17 21.30 -14.65
CA ASN A 151 16.11 22.33 -15.69
C ASN A 151 17.01 23.55 -15.38
N GLY A 152 17.75 23.52 -14.30
CA GLY A 152 18.79 24.49 -13.93
C GLY A 152 20.14 23.87 -14.01
#